data_e066bb9f8857923e574198b8a9ccf43f
#
_entry.id   e066bb9f8857923e574198b8a9ccf43f
#
_cell.length_a   1.000
_cell.length_b   1.000
_cell.length_c   1.000
_cell.angle_alpha   90.00
_cell.angle_beta   90.00
_cell.angle_gamma   90.00
#
_symmetry.space_group_name_H-M   'P 1'
#
loop_
_entity.id
_entity.type
_entity.pdbx_description
1 polymer ?
#
loop_
_entity_poly.entity_id
_entity_poly.type
_entity_poly.pdbx_seq_one_letter_code
_entity_poly.pdbx_strand_id
1 'polypeptide(L)'
;MQRSPDGRIPESSKLSWMLLATKKPGKGDTGSMSTADRLTKAGYIHQSSAGIYTLLPLAQRVVAKITRIVDEEMRAVGGQRLAMPSLLGPAGWQATGRWESTRGELFTLEDRRASLLLLAPTHEEEVTAIVKHMVRSYLQLPLRLFQVTRKFRDEARPRAGLLRAREFIMKDMYSFDVDETRAVQTFDEVERAYRRCFDRIGVPYAVAEADSGNIGGALSKEFHFVSSAGEDTLLVCRGCGYSANTERARAGRGTERGADVHRVVVRGAEDRMVSEFRVVVPAGHRPNPLKIKAVWPVAVHENLELTLVGQFGADEAAALSQAVTSASGSDSDLGYETESGAIKCLVDMLVDNQLADTVRAIGTVQLGDWHLAQAGDACSKCESGTLEAQQAIEVGHIFHLGDKYSKALDLTVLNQGQRSYVQMGCYGIGISRILQAAAECSNADGRGLRWPVAIAPYLATIVPLDGSDRVAELFAMLADMRVRGVRVSEDNVVVDDRDYLSAGFRLNDAQLLGIPVTVVLGRRFKLASEVEVQLRVPGLTLPPEVAGVAVRGDAYEHKAYVHVDKLVEFLTCAFGSHTQI
;
A
#
# COMPACT_ATOMS: atom_id res chain seq x y z
N MET A 1 -14.87 -20.77 -20.23
CA MET A 1 -15.72 -20.30 -21.35
C MET A 1 -15.51 -21.23 -22.55
N GLN A 2 -16.60 -21.69 -23.17
CA GLN A 2 -16.54 -22.50 -24.38
C GLN A 2 -16.18 -21.59 -25.56
N ARG A 3 -15.38 -22.09 -26.52
CA ARG A 3 -15.12 -21.38 -27.80
C ARG A 3 -16.44 -20.94 -28.42
N SER A 4 -16.45 -19.77 -29.06
CA SER A 4 -17.56 -19.41 -29.94
C SER A 4 -17.74 -20.56 -30.96
N PRO A 5 -18.92 -21.18 -31.04
CA PRO A 5 -19.14 -22.34 -31.91
C PRO A 5 -18.84 -22.05 -33.39
N ASP A 6 -18.84 -20.77 -33.79
CA ASP A 6 -18.76 -20.32 -35.16
C ASP A 6 -17.38 -19.76 -35.57
N GLY A 7 -16.35 -19.86 -34.72
CA GLY A 7 -15.02 -19.27 -34.98
C GLY A 7 -14.99 -17.74 -35.09
N ARG A 8 -16.07 -17.07 -34.66
CA ARG A 8 -16.17 -15.60 -34.66
C ARG A 8 -15.52 -14.99 -33.43
N ILE A 9 -14.95 -13.80 -33.59
CA ILE A 9 -14.43 -13.00 -32.47
C ILE A 9 -15.62 -12.53 -31.61
N PRO A 10 -15.63 -12.82 -30.29
CA PRO A 10 -16.67 -12.37 -29.39
C PRO A 10 -16.82 -10.84 -29.40
N GLU A 11 -18.02 -10.32 -29.33
CA GLU A 11 -18.28 -8.88 -29.25
C GLU A 11 -17.56 -8.24 -28.06
N SER A 12 -17.49 -8.93 -26.92
CA SER A 12 -16.75 -8.51 -25.71
C SER A 12 -15.25 -8.39 -25.92
N SER A 13 -14.72 -8.91 -27.04
CA SER A 13 -13.30 -8.83 -27.42
C SER A 13 -13.06 -7.80 -28.53
N LYS A 14 -14.00 -6.91 -28.82
CA LYS A 14 -13.89 -5.82 -29.79
C LYS A 14 -13.89 -4.46 -29.10
N LEU A 15 -12.97 -3.57 -29.47
CA LEU A 15 -12.92 -2.22 -28.88
C LEU A 15 -14.11 -1.35 -29.24
N SER A 16 -14.76 -1.57 -30.40
CA SER A 16 -15.98 -0.85 -30.78
C SER A 16 -17.17 -1.06 -29.83
N TRP A 17 -17.18 -2.18 -29.10
CA TRP A 17 -18.23 -2.52 -28.11
C TRP A 17 -17.91 -2.05 -26.70
N MET A 18 -16.71 -1.51 -26.48
CA MET A 18 -16.31 -1.04 -25.18
C MET A 18 -16.68 0.41 -24.95
N LEU A 19 -17.05 0.73 -23.71
CA LEU A 19 -17.12 2.12 -23.27
C LEU A 19 -15.69 2.65 -23.11
N LEU A 20 -15.13 3.18 -24.19
CA LEU A 20 -13.84 3.84 -24.24
C LEU A 20 -14.04 5.35 -24.26
N ALA A 21 -13.58 6.03 -23.23
CA ALA A 21 -13.64 7.49 -23.14
C ALA A 21 -12.26 8.11 -23.47
N THR A 22 -11.47 7.45 -24.34
CA THR A 22 -10.14 7.95 -24.72
C THR A 22 -10.22 9.34 -25.35
N LYS A 23 -9.48 10.29 -24.79
CA LYS A 23 -9.41 11.67 -25.27
C LYS A 23 -8.06 11.89 -25.94
N LYS A 24 -8.07 12.54 -27.12
CA LYS A 24 -6.81 12.94 -27.78
C LYS A 24 -5.94 13.74 -26.80
N PRO A 25 -4.63 13.47 -26.75
CA PRO A 25 -3.71 14.37 -26.03
C PRO A 25 -3.80 15.78 -26.61
N GLY A 26 -4.02 16.77 -25.75
CA GLY A 26 -3.97 18.19 -26.16
C GLY A 26 -2.52 18.59 -26.46
N LYS A 27 -2.31 19.63 -27.29
CA LYS A 27 -0.96 20.16 -27.62
C LYS A 27 -0.13 20.63 -26.40
N GLY A 28 -0.73 20.72 -25.20
CA GLY A 28 -0.09 21.11 -23.94
C GLY A 28 0.16 19.96 -22.95
N ASP A 29 -0.17 18.73 -23.30
CA ASP A 29 -0.18 17.58 -22.36
C ASP A 29 1.19 16.89 -22.18
N THR A 30 2.26 17.45 -22.64
CA THR A 30 3.57 16.77 -22.81
C THR A 30 4.50 16.89 -21.61
N GLY A 31 4.02 17.03 -20.37
CA GLY A 31 5.03 17.15 -19.32
C GLY A 31 4.67 16.78 -17.90
N SER A 32 3.46 17.05 -17.44
CA SER A 32 3.16 16.96 -16.00
C SER A 32 1.80 16.36 -15.65
N MET A 33 1.25 15.49 -16.52
CA MET A 33 -0.04 14.88 -16.23
C MET A 33 0.08 13.84 -15.13
N SER A 34 -0.75 13.96 -14.09
CA SER A 34 -0.82 12.97 -13.02
C SER A 34 -1.32 11.61 -13.54
N THR A 35 -0.97 10.52 -12.85
CA THR A 35 -1.46 9.17 -13.22
C THR A 35 -2.98 9.08 -13.09
N ALA A 36 -3.61 9.78 -12.16
CA ALA A 36 -5.07 9.88 -12.05
C ALA A 36 -5.69 10.50 -13.33
N ASP A 37 -5.10 11.57 -13.87
CA ASP A 37 -5.54 12.18 -15.12
C ASP A 37 -5.34 11.26 -16.31
N ARG A 38 -4.25 10.51 -16.35
CA ARG A 38 -3.99 9.49 -17.40
C ARG A 38 -5.00 8.37 -17.35
N LEU A 39 -5.30 7.83 -16.16
CA LEU A 39 -6.34 6.82 -15.98
C LEU A 39 -7.72 7.34 -16.43
N THR A 40 -8.03 8.60 -16.16
CA THR A 40 -9.25 9.26 -16.62
C THR A 40 -9.26 9.40 -18.14
N LYS A 41 -8.17 9.87 -18.75
CA LYS A 41 -8.06 10.01 -20.22
C LYS A 41 -8.08 8.69 -20.95
N ALA A 42 -7.48 7.66 -20.36
CA ALA A 42 -7.47 6.30 -20.91
C ALA A 42 -8.79 5.54 -20.69
N GLY A 43 -9.79 6.15 -20.03
CA GLY A 43 -11.08 5.52 -19.81
C GLY A 43 -11.09 4.40 -18.79
N TYR A 44 -10.22 4.48 -17.77
CA TYR A 44 -10.22 3.55 -16.63
C TYR A 44 -11.12 4.03 -15.50
N ILE A 45 -11.07 5.31 -15.17
CA ILE A 45 -11.83 5.90 -14.06
C ILE A 45 -12.58 7.14 -14.51
N HIS A 46 -13.67 7.42 -13.82
CA HIS A 46 -14.42 8.66 -13.95
C HIS A 46 -14.68 9.22 -12.55
N GLN A 47 -14.30 10.47 -12.32
CA GLN A 47 -14.55 11.13 -11.05
C GLN A 47 -16.01 11.59 -10.97
N SER A 48 -16.76 11.00 -10.05
CA SER A 48 -18.15 11.38 -9.77
C SER A 48 -18.23 12.60 -8.85
N SER A 49 -17.37 12.64 -7.83
CA SER A 49 -17.17 13.78 -6.94
C SER A 49 -15.81 13.68 -6.26
N ALA A 50 -15.43 14.64 -5.42
CA ALA A 50 -14.14 14.65 -4.74
C ALA A 50 -13.92 13.37 -3.92
N GLY A 51 -12.92 12.57 -4.28
CA GLY A 51 -12.58 11.30 -3.64
C GLY A 51 -13.52 10.14 -3.96
N ILE A 52 -14.47 10.28 -4.88
CA ILE A 52 -15.42 9.24 -5.28
C ILE A 52 -15.30 9.00 -6.78
N TYR A 53 -15.00 7.74 -7.16
CA TYR A 53 -14.69 7.37 -8.53
C TYR A 53 -15.53 6.19 -9.02
N THR A 54 -16.00 6.30 -10.26
CA THR A 54 -16.53 5.16 -11.01
C THR A 54 -15.35 4.42 -11.65
N LEU A 55 -15.24 3.13 -11.39
CA LEU A 55 -14.32 2.24 -12.10
C LEU A 55 -14.97 1.78 -13.41
N LEU A 56 -14.45 2.23 -14.54
CA LEU A 56 -14.94 1.89 -15.86
C LEU A 56 -14.53 0.46 -16.28
N PRO A 57 -15.04 -0.10 -17.38
CA PRO A 57 -14.83 -1.50 -17.75
C PRO A 57 -13.35 -1.95 -17.75
N LEU A 58 -12.42 -1.13 -18.24
CA LEU A 58 -10.99 -1.44 -18.21
C LEU A 58 -10.44 -1.54 -16.78
N ALA A 59 -10.81 -0.61 -15.90
CA ALA A 59 -10.41 -0.67 -14.49
C ALA A 59 -11.00 -1.89 -13.78
N GLN A 60 -12.24 -2.27 -14.09
CA GLN A 60 -12.88 -3.47 -13.53
C GLN A 60 -12.11 -4.74 -13.92
N ARG A 61 -11.56 -4.82 -15.13
CA ARG A 61 -10.72 -5.95 -15.55
C ARG A 61 -9.41 -6.04 -14.74
N VAL A 62 -8.75 -4.89 -14.52
CA VAL A 62 -7.54 -4.82 -13.68
C VAL A 62 -7.85 -5.23 -12.24
N VAL A 63 -8.90 -4.63 -11.65
CA VAL A 63 -9.36 -4.94 -10.29
C VAL A 63 -9.73 -6.42 -10.13
N ALA A 64 -10.41 -7.01 -11.10
CA ALA A 64 -10.77 -8.43 -11.09
C ALA A 64 -9.52 -9.33 -11.08
N LYS A 65 -8.48 -8.99 -11.86
CA LYS A 65 -7.21 -9.74 -11.86
C LYS A 65 -6.45 -9.60 -10.55
N ILE A 66 -6.33 -8.39 -10.01
CA ILE A 66 -5.73 -8.16 -8.69
C ILE A 66 -6.50 -8.95 -7.61
N THR A 67 -7.83 -8.85 -7.62
CA THR A 67 -8.69 -9.57 -6.67
C THR A 67 -8.50 -11.08 -6.76
N ARG A 68 -8.38 -11.63 -7.98
CA ARG A 68 -8.13 -13.05 -8.19
C ARG A 68 -6.80 -13.50 -7.58
N ILE A 69 -5.71 -12.78 -7.84
CA ILE A 69 -4.40 -13.07 -7.26
C ILE A 69 -4.48 -13.09 -5.72
N VAL A 70 -5.10 -12.07 -5.15
CA VAL A 70 -5.25 -11.93 -3.70
C VAL A 70 -6.15 -13.02 -3.12
N ASP A 71 -7.28 -13.36 -3.76
CA ASP A 71 -8.20 -14.40 -3.32
C ASP A 71 -7.51 -15.78 -3.30
N GLU A 72 -6.75 -16.11 -4.34
CA GLU A 72 -6.00 -17.36 -4.44
C GLU A 72 -4.96 -17.49 -3.31
N GLU A 73 -4.18 -16.43 -3.03
CA GLU A 73 -3.18 -16.45 -1.96
C GLU A 73 -3.80 -16.45 -0.55
N MET A 74 -4.93 -15.77 -0.35
CA MET A 74 -5.65 -15.83 0.94
C MET A 74 -6.24 -17.21 1.19
N ARG A 75 -6.79 -17.88 0.16
CA ARG A 75 -7.26 -19.26 0.27
C ARG A 75 -6.11 -20.24 0.52
N ALA A 76 -4.96 -20.03 -0.09
CA ALA A 76 -3.78 -20.88 0.10
C ALA A 76 -3.27 -20.88 1.55
N VAL A 77 -3.55 -19.84 2.34
CA VAL A 77 -3.27 -19.80 3.78
C VAL A 77 -4.49 -20.16 4.64
N GLY A 78 -5.47 -20.86 4.08
CA GLY A 78 -6.66 -21.35 4.81
C GLY A 78 -7.72 -20.26 5.05
N GLY A 79 -7.65 -19.13 4.37
CA GLY A 79 -8.66 -18.07 4.46
C GLY A 79 -10.00 -18.50 3.86
N GLN A 80 -11.07 -18.18 4.57
CA GLN A 80 -12.45 -18.42 4.15
C GLN A 80 -13.09 -17.08 3.76
N ARG A 81 -13.63 -17.01 2.55
CA ARG A 81 -14.23 -15.79 2.05
C ARG A 81 -15.67 -15.62 2.55
N LEU A 82 -15.98 -14.42 3.05
CA LEU A 82 -17.33 -14.01 3.45
C LEU A 82 -17.64 -12.61 2.88
N ALA A 83 -18.81 -12.08 3.16
CA ALA A 83 -19.18 -10.70 2.86
C ALA A 83 -19.95 -10.13 4.07
N MET A 84 -19.37 -9.13 4.71
CA MET A 84 -19.96 -8.41 5.83
C MET A 84 -20.68 -7.16 5.35
N PRO A 85 -21.69 -6.66 6.10
CA PRO A 85 -22.43 -5.46 5.72
C PRO A 85 -21.50 -4.23 5.66
N SER A 86 -21.77 -3.34 4.71
CA SER A 86 -21.12 -2.01 4.68
C SER A 86 -21.79 -0.99 5.60
N LEU A 87 -23.02 -1.28 6.05
CA LEU A 87 -23.80 -0.43 6.96
C LEU A 87 -23.78 -1.08 8.33
N LEU A 88 -23.16 -0.45 9.31
CA LEU A 88 -22.90 -1.00 10.63
C LEU A 88 -23.57 -0.17 11.73
N GLY A 89 -23.88 -0.83 12.86
CA GLY A 89 -24.29 -0.13 14.08
C GLY A 89 -23.06 0.36 14.90
N PRO A 90 -23.23 1.38 15.75
CA PRO A 90 -22.13 1.98 16.50
C PRO A 90 -21.68 1.16 17.73
N ALA A 91 -22.49 0.21 18.19
CA ALA A 91 -22.28 -0.47 19.48
C ALA A 91 -20.91 -1.16 19.63
N GLY A 92 -20.46 -1.87 18.59
CA GLY A 92 -19.13 -2.49 18.58
C GLY A 92 -18.02 -1.45 18.65
N TRP A 93 -18.13 -0.38 17.88
CA TRP A 93 -17.18 0.73 17.83
C TRP A 93 -17.10 1.51 19.16
N GLN A 94 -18.23 1.66 19.85
CA GLN A 94 -18.29 2.25 21.18
C GLN A 94 -17.61 1.33 22.21
N ALA A 95 -17.87 0.03 22.15
CA ALA A 95 -17.27 -0.95 23.06
C ALA A 95 -15.74 -1.02 22.93
N THR A 96 -15.18 -0.83 21.74
CA THR A 96 -13.73 -0.81 21.50
C THR A 96 -13.09 0.56 21.74
N GLY A 97 -13.87 1.60 22.01
CA GLY A 97 -13.40 3.00 22.16
C GLY A 97 -13.05 3.69 20.84
N ARG A 98 -13.16 2.98 19.71
CA ARG A 98 -12.80 3.54 18.38
C ARG A 98 -13.82 4.55 17.86
N TRP A 99 -15.04 4.51 18.37
CA TRP A 99 -16.07 5.50 17.99
C TRP A 99 -15.60 6.93 18.21
N GLU A 100 -15.00 7.23 19.36
CA GLU A 100 -14.51 8.58 19.67
C GLU A 100 -13.16 8.86 19.00
N SER A 101 -12.22 7.91 19.01
CA SER A 101 -10.88 8.12 18.48
C SER A 101 -10.82 8.25 16.96
N THR A 102 -11.81 7.74 16.22
CA THR A 102 -11.87 7.80 14.75
C THR A 102 -13.05 8.61 14.22
N ARG A 103 -13.79 9.32 15.08
CA ARG A 103 -15.03 10.02 14.73
C ARG A 103 -14.91 10.94 13.53
N GLY A 104 -13.77 11.61 13.35
CA GLY A 104 -13.51 12.50 12.22
C GLY A 104 -13.33 11.80 10.87
N GLU A 105 -13.18 10.48 10.88
CA GLU A 105 -12.99 9.66 9.66
C GLU A 105 -14.22 8.81 9.30
N LEU A 106 -15.28 8.85 10.14
CA LEU A 106 -16.46 8.02 9.96
C LEU A 106 -17.55 8.75 9.18
N PHE A 107 -18.06 8.13 8.12
CA PHE A 107 -19.36 8.51 7.57
C PHE A 107 -20.46 7.98 8.46
N THR A 108 -21.20 8.85 9.14
CA THR A 108 -22.34 8.50 9.98
C THR A 108 -23.63 8.96 9.36
N LEU A 109 -24.71 8.23 9.59
CA LEU A 109 -26.06 8.52 9.08
C LEU A 109 -27.12 8.04 10.06
N GLU A 110 -28.28 8.64 10.01
CA GLU A 110 -29.46 8.20 10.74
C GLU A 110 -30.48 7.55 9.78
N ASP A 111 -31.08 6.45 10.21
CA ASP A 111 -32.17 5.83 9.50
C ASP A 111 -33.51 6.53 9.81
N ARG A 112 -34.61 6.04 9.19
CA ARG A 112 -35.97 6.59 9.38
C ARG A 112 -36.48 6.45 10.83
N ARG A 113 -35.84 5.66 11.68
CA ARG A 113 -36.17 5.43 13.09
C ARG A 113 -35.23 6.19 14.03
N ALA A 114 -34.43 7.12 13.48
CA ALA A 114 -33.37 7.82 14.19
C ALA A 114 -32.30 6.87 14.77
N SER A 115 -32.12 5.69 14.17
CA SER A 115 -31.04 4.79 14.56
C SER A 115 -29.74 5.26 13.92
N LEU A 116 -28.71 5.46 14.74
CA LEU A 116 -27.41 5.87 14.28
C LEU A 116 -26.67 4.69 13.62
N LEU A 117 -26.14 4.91 12.44
CA LEU A 117 -25.40 3.94 11.65
C LEU A 117 -24.10 4.57 11.14
N LEU A 118 -23.17 3.74 10.69
CA LEU A 118 -21.95 4.18 10.01
C LEU A 118 -21.69 3.35 8.75
N LEU A 119 -21.03 3.97 7.75
CA LEU A 119 -20.47 3.24 6.62
C LEU A 119 -19.10 2.66 7.03
N ALA A 120 -18.91 1.37 6.84
CA ALA A 120 -17.76 0.63 7.32
C ALA A 120 -16.41 1.12 6.75
N PRO A 121 -15.50 1.67 7.54
CA PRO A 121 -14.12 1.93 7.12
C PRO A 121 -13.24 0.67 7.23
N THR A 122 -13.63 -0.28 8.10
CA THR A 122 -13.01 -1.58 8.40
C THR A 122 -13.99 -2.43 9.23
N HIS A 123 -13.67 -3.69 9.59
CA HIS A 123 -14.67 -4.60 10.18
C HIS A 123 -14.15 -5.42 11.38
N GLU A 124 -13.17 -4.93 12.14
CA GLU A 124 -12.65 -5.64 13.32
C GLU A 124 -13.77 -5.99 14.31
N GLU A 125 -14.65 -5.04 14.59
CA GLU A 125 -15.75 -5.19 15.53
C GLU A 125 -16.80 -6.19 15.03
N GLU A 126 -17.19 -6.07 13.78
CA GLU A 126 -18.22 -6.91 13.16
C GLU A 126 -17.79 -8.37 13.07
N VAL A 127 -16.57 -8.63 12.59
CA VAL A 127 -16.06 -10.00 12.46
C VAL A 127 -15.85 -10.64 13.84
N THR A 128 -15.46 -9.87 14.84
CA THR A 128 -15.32 -10.36 16.23
C THR A 128 -16.69 -10.78 16.78
N ALA A 129 -17.74 -9.98 16.53
CA ALA A 129 -19.10 -10.33 16.94
C ALA A 129 -19.61 -11.61 16.26
N ILE A 130 -19.34 -11.79 14.94
CA ILE A 130 -19.67 -13.01 14.21
C ILE A 130 -18.99 -14.23 14.82
N VAL A 131 -17.67 -14.15 15.07
CA VAL A 131 -16.88 -15.25 15.64
C VAL A 131 -17.33 -15.57 17.06
N LYS A 132 -17.64 -14.57 17.89
CA LYS A 132 -18.19 -14.77 19.24
C LYS A 132 -19.48 -15.60 19.24
N HIS A 133 -20.33 -15.41 18.24
CA HIS A 133 -21.57 -16.20 18.13
C HIS A 133 -21.35 -17.62 17.61
N MET A 134 -20.34 -17.84 16.76
CA MET A 134 -20.15 -19.11 16.04
C MET A 134 -19.12 -20.02 16.68
N VAL A 135 -18.05 -19.48 17.27
CA VAL A 135 -16.95 -20.26 17.86
C VAL A 135 -17.25 -20.58 19.32
N ARG A 136 -17.22 -21.86 19.68
CA ARG A 136 -17.52 -22.36 21.03
C ARG A 136 -16.33 -23.05 21.67
N SER A 137 -15.36 -23.49 20.89
CA SER A 137 -14.23 -24.29 21.36
C SER A 137 -12.95 -23.82 20.69
N TYR A 138 -11.83 -23.89 21.41
CA TYR A 138 -10.49 -23.65 20.86
C TYR A 138 -10.13 -24.60 19.71
N LEU A 139 -10.78 -25.76 19.63
CA LEU A 139 -10.57 -26.71 18.52
C LEU A 139 -11.05 -26.18 17.15
N GLN A 140 -11.84 -25.13 17.15
CA GLN A 140 -12.30 -24.45 15.93
C GLN A 140 -11.29 -23.38 15.44
N LEU A 141 -10.21 -23.16 16.20
CA LEU A 141 -9.12 -22.24 15.88
C LEU A 141 -7.89 -23.00 15.37
N PRO A 142 -7.05 -22.42 14.49
CA PRO A 142 -7.13 -21.06 13.98
C PRO A 142 -8.25 -20.87 12.95
N LEU A 143 -8.86 -19.68 12.94
CA LEU A 143 -9.88 -19.30 11.97
C LEU A 143 -9.41 -18.05 11.23
N ARG A 144 -9.52 -18.05 9.90
CA ARG A 144 -9.12 -16.94 9.02
C ARG A 144 -10.27 -16.58 8.11
N LEU A 145 -10.79 -15.37 8.26
CA LEU A 145 -11.95 -14.88 7.51
C LEU A 145 -11.56 -13.66 6.69
N PHE A 146 -11.93 -13.60 5.41
CA PHE A 146 -11.60 -12.45 4.58
C PHE A 146 -12.73 -12.06 3.63
N GLN A 147 -12.73 -10.80 3.25
CA GLN A 147 -13.63 -10.25 2.24
C GLN A 147 -12.89 -9.32 1.28
N VAL A 148 -13.52 -9.06 0.13
CA VAL A 148 -13.13 -7.98 -0.78
C VAL A 148 -14.38 -7.14 -1.00
N THR A 149 -14.44 -5.98 -0.35
CA THR A 149 -15.63 -5.12 -0.31
C THR A 149 -15.26 -3.64 -0.37
N ARG A 150 -16.26 -2.79 -0.57
CA ARG A 150 -16.08 -1.35 -0.48
C ARG A 150 -15.91 -0.93 0.97
N LYS A 151 -15.05 0.06 1.18
CA LYS A 151 -14.81 0.74 2.43
C LYS A 151 -15.02 2.23 2.24
N PHE A 152 -15.34 2.91 3.34
CA PHE A 152 -15.71 4.32 3.34
C PHE A 152 -14.95 5.04 4.46
N ARG A 153 -14.26 6.12 4.08
CA ARG A 153 -13.57 6.99 5.05
C ARG A 153 -13.87 8.44 4.71
N ASP A 154 -14.31 9.22 5.68
CA ASP A 154 -14.58 10.65 5.46
C ASP A 154 -13.27 11.43 5.43
N GLU A 155 -12.53 11.20 4.37
CA GLU A 155 -11.24 11.81 4.13
C GLU A 155 -11.41 13.32 3.92
N ALA A 156 -10.83 14.12 4.81
CA ALA A 156 -10.98 15.57 4.80
C ALA A 156 -10.35 16.21 3.55
N ARG A 157 -9.30 15.61 3.00
CA ARG A 157 -8.56 16.09 1.82
C ARG A 157 -8.30 14.96 0.84
N PRO A 158 -9.33 14.46 0.14
CA PRO A 158 -9.15 13.45 -0.88
C PRO A 158 -8.30 14.03 -2.02
N ARG A 159 -7.28 13.28 -2.43
CA ARG A 159 -6.31 13.72 -3.45
C ARG A 159 -5.67 12.55 -4.16
N ALA A 160 -4.93 12.85 -5.22
CA ALA A 160 -4.19 11.83 -5.97
C ALA A 160 -5.06 10.65 -6.46
N GLY A 161 -6.32 10.90 -6.90
CA GLY A 161 -7.17 9.89 -7.51
C GLY A 161 -7.55 8.76 -6.55
N LEU A 162 -7.26 7.50 -6.94
CA LEU A 162 -7.56 6.31 -6.15
C LEU A 162 -6.57 6.07 -5.00
N LEU A 163 -5.48 6.82 -4.90
CA LEU A 163 -4.49 6.65 -3.82
C LEU A 163 -5.06 7.09 -2.48
N ARG A 164 -5.87 8.17 -2.46
CA ARG A 164 -6.53 8.68 -1.26
C ARG A 164 -7.98 9.07 -1.53
N ALA A 165 -8.82 8.05 -1.66
CA ALA A 165 -10.24 8.14 -1.98
C ALA A 165 -11.12 7.98 -0.73
N ARG A 166 -12.36 8.50 -0.80
CA ARG A 166 -13.38 8.39 0.27
C ARG A 166 -14.15 7.07 0.21
N GLU A 167 -14.26 6.49 -0.98
CA GLU A 167 -14.82 5.17 -1.25
C GLU A 167 -13.80 4.36 -2.05
N PHE A 168 -13.45 3.15 -1.60
CA PHE A 168 -12.43 2.32 -2.22
C PHE A 168 -12.67 0.83 -1.96
N ILE A 169 -12.03 -0.04 -2.76
CA ILE A 169 -12.11 -1.49 -2.60
C ILE A 169 -10.91 -1.96 -1.80
N MET A 170 -11.18 -2.69 -0.71
CA MET A 170 -10.16 -3.29 0.15
C MET A 170 -10.42 -4.80 0.30
N LYS A 171 -9.36 -5.60 0.27
CA LYS A 171 -9.35 -6.91 0.89
C LYS A 171 -8.97 -6.72 2.34
N ASP A 172 -9.81 -7.15 3.24
CA ASP A 172 -9.53 -7.23 4.66
C ASP A 172 -9.71 -8.67 5.14
N MET A 173 -8.70 -9.20 5.83
CA MET A 173 -8.71 -10.52 6.44
C MET A 173 -8.46 -10.37 7.94
N TYR A 174 -9.06 -11.25 8.72
CA TYR A 174 -8.96 -11.33 10.16
C TYR A 174 -8.62 -12.74 10.56
N SER A 175 -7.64 -12.89 11.45
CA SER A 175 -7.30 -14.17 12.06
C SER A 175 -7.73 -14.22 13.50
N PHE A 176 -8.02 -15.43 13.96
CA PHE A 176 -8.41 -15.75 15.33
C PHE A 176 -7.62 -16.97 15.74
N ASP A 177 -6.76 -16.81 16.74
CA ASP A 177 -5.80 -17.81 17.19
C ASP A 177 -5.98 -18.06 18.70
N VAL A 178 -5.60 -19.26 19.17
CA VAL A 178 -5.83 -19.68 20.56
C VAL A 178 -4.90 -18.97 21.55
N ASP A 179 -3.70 -18.63 21.10
CA ASP A 179 -2.66 -18.00 21.91
C ASP A 179 -1.74 -17.09 21.08
N GLU A 180 -0.92 -16.31 21.75
CA GLU A 180 0.04 -15.37 21.17
C GLU A 180 1.01 -16.04 20.19
N THR A 181 1.55 -17.21 20.54
CA THR A 181 2.51 -17.94 19.71
C THR A 181 1.90 -18.30 18.37
N ARG A 182 0.66 -18.81 18.38
CA ARG A 182 -0.08 -19.13 17.16
C ARG A 182 -0.43 -17.91 16.34
N ALA A 183 -0.81 -16.82 17.00
CA ALA A 183 -1.13 -15.56 16.31
C ALA A 183 0.10 -14.97 15.58
N VAL A 184 1.29 -15.03 16.19
CA VAL A 184 2.54 -14.62 15.54
C VAL A 184 2.87 -15.54 14.36
N GLN A 185 2.69 -16.86 14.49
CA GLN A 185 2.86 -17.79 13.36
C GLN A 185 1.92 -17.47 12.20
N THR A 186 0.64 -17.18 12.50
CA THR A 186 -0.35 -16.77 11.50
C THR A 186 0.05 -15.45 10.85
N PHE A 187 0.56 -14.47 11.62
CA PHE A 187 1.06 -13.21 11.09
C PHE A 187 2.18 -13.43 10.05
N ASP A 188 3.16 -14.28 10.37
CA ASP A 188 4.26 -14.61 9.46
C ASP A 188 3.79 -15.37 8.21
N GLU A 189 2.81 -16.27 8.33
CA GLU A 189 2.23 -17.00 7.19
C GLU A 189 1.52 -16.04 6.24
N VAL A 190 0.76 -15.08 6.77
CA VAL A 190 0.06 -14.08 5.98
C VAL A 190 1.06 -13.09 5.36
N GLU A 191 2.12 -12.70 6.05
CA GLU A 191 3.19 -11.90 5.45
C GLU A 191 3.77 -12.59 4.21
N ARG A 192 4.09 -13.87 4.30
CA ARG A 192 4.59 -14.65 3.16
C ARG A 192 3.57 -14.70 2.01
N ALA A 193 2.28 -14.83 2.32
CA ALA A 193 1.23 -14.79 1.29
C ALA A 193 1.13 -13.41 0.62
N TYR A 194 1.28 -12.32 1.38
CA TYR A 194 1.31 -10.96 0.82
C TYR A 194 2.50 -10.77 -0.13
N ARG A 195 3.68 -11.26 0.24
CA ARG A 195 4.85 -11.24 -0.65
C ARG A 195 4.54 -11.94 -1.96
N ARG A 196 3.95 -13.14 -1.93
CA ARG A 196 3.51 -13.84 -3.15
C ARG A 196 2.44 -13.06 -3.94
N CYS A 197 1.50 -12.38 -3.27
CA CYS A 197 0.54 -11.50 -3.96
C CYS A 197 1.27 -10.42 -4.76
N PHE A 198 2.21 -9.70 -4.14
CA PHE A 198 2.91 -8.58 -4.79
C PHE A 198 3.91 -9.06 -5.84
N ASP A 199 4.61 -10.18 -5.59
CA ASP A 199 5.46 -10.84 -6.60
C ASP A 199 4.66 -11.19 -7.86
N ARG A 200 3.46 -11.75 -7.69
CA ARG A 200 2.54 -12.10 -8.79
C ARG A 200 1.94 -10.88 -9.48
N ILE A 201 1.73 -9.78 -8.79
CA ILE A 201 1.29 -8.50 -9.39
C ILE A 201 2.39 -7.93 -10.29
N GLY A 202 3.65 -8.15 -9.94
CA GLY A 202 4.79 -7.79 -10.78
C GLY A 202 5.19 -6.31 -10.70
N VAL A 203 4.97 -5.66 -9.55
CA VAL A 203 5.47 -4.32 -9.23
C VAL A 203 6.48 -4.46 -8.09
N PRO A 204 7.70 -3.90 -8.21
CA PRO A 204 8.66 -3.89 -7.12
C PRO A 204 8.10 -3.23 -5.86
N TYR A 205 8.32 -3.86 -4.70
CA TYR A 205 7.79 -3.38 -3.43
C TYR A 205 8.81 -3.48 -2.31
N ALA A 206 8.59 -2.69 -1.28
CA ALA A 206 9.31 -2.75 0.00
C ALA A 206 8.35 -3.20 1.11
N VAL A 207 8.88 -3.89 2.12
CA VAL A 207 8.14 -4.24 3.34
C VAL A 207 8.80 -3.50 4.49
N ALA A 208 8.06 -2.63 5.15
CA ALA A 208 8.55 -1.75 6.19
C ALA A 208 7.92 -2.06 7.55
N GLU A 209 8.70 -1.96 8.63
CA GLU A 209 8.17 -1.89 9.98
C GLU A 209 7.35 -0.59 10.12
N ALA A 210 6.14 -0.67 10.69
CA ALA A 210 5.21 0.45 10.75
C ALA A 210 4.61 0.63 12.16
N ASP A 211 3.99 1.76 12.39
CA ASP A 211 3.15 1.99 13.57
C ASP A 211 1.75 1.40 13.35
N SER A 212 1.14 0.87 14.40
CA SER A 212 -0.20 0.26 14.31
C SER A 212 -1.35 1.27 14.42
N GLY A 213 -1.08 2.52 14.77
CA GLY A 213 -2.05 3.61 14.85
C GLY A 213 -3.31 3.27 15.66
N ASN A 214 -4.45 3.77 15.21
CA ASN A 214 -5.76 3.56 15.86
C ASN A 214 -6.23 2.09 15.83
N ILE A 215 -5.73 1.27 14.89
CA ILE A 215 -6.04 -0.15 14.86
C ILE A 215 -5.42 -0.84 16.07
N GLY A 216 -4.18 -0.47 16.42
CA GLY A 216 -3.45 -0.97 17.59
C GLY A 216 -2.80 -2.32 17.34
N GLY A 217 -2.15 -2.84 18.38
CA GLY A 217 -1.38 -4.09 18.32
C GLY A 217 0.11 -3.88 18.50
N ALA A 218 0.85 -4.96 18.72
CA ALA A 218 2.28 -4.92 19.06
C ALA A 218 3.20 -4.96 17.83
N LEU A 219 2.77 -5.62 16.75
CA LEU A 219 3.53 -5.78 15.51
C LEU A 219 2.71 -5.27 14.33
N SER A 220 3.38 -4.54 13.45
CA SER A 220 2.76 -3.99 12.25
C SER A 220 3.79 -3.89 11.14
N LYS A 221 3.42 -4.30 9.92
CA LYS A 221 4.23 -4.16 8.70
C LYS A 221 3.41 -3.66 7.54
N GLU A 222 3.97 -2.72 6.82
CA GLU A 222 3.40 -2.14 5.60
C GLU A 222 4.10 -2.65 4.35
N PHE A 223 3.32 -2.78 3.28
CA PHE A 223 3.80 -3.10 1.94
C PHE A 223 3.65 -1.86 1.07
N HIS A 224 4.73 -1.42 0.47
CA HIS A 224 4.80 -0.18 -0.28
C HIS A 224 5.32 -0.40 -1.69
N PHE A 225 4.71 0.25 -2.67
CA PHE A 225 5.31 0.45 -3.99
C PHE A 225 6.14 1.72 -3.98
N VAL A 226 7.42 1.61 -4.36
CA VAL A 226 8.36 2.75 -4.37
C VAL A 226 8.00 3.70 -5.51
N SER A 227 7.64 4.93 -5.18
CA SER A 227 7.27 5.98 -6.14
C SER A 227 7.41 7.36 -5.53
N SER A 228 7.90 8.32 -6.31
CA SER A 228 7.96 9.73 -5.93
C SER A 228 6.59 10.40 -5.72
N ALA A 229 5.52 9.76 -6.18
CA ALA A 229 4.14 10.20 -5.95
C ALA A 229 3.57 9.69 -4.62
N GLY A 230 4.33 8.86 -3.88
CA GLY A 230 3.95 8.37 -2.55
C GLY A 230 3.95 9.48 -1.50
N GLU A 231 3.06 9.35 -0.54
CA GLU A 231 2.96 10.27 0.60
C GLU A 231 3.82 9.79 1.79
N ASP A 232 4.13 8.51 1.84
CA ASP A 232 4.91 7.90 2.91
C ASP A 232 6.41 7.97 2.60
N THR A 233 7.20 8.19 3.65
CA THR A 233 8.66 8.15 3.56
C THR A 233 9.18 6.92 4.28
N LEU A 234 9.83 6.03 3.55
CA LEU A 234 10.53 4.89 4.11
C LEU A 234 12.00 5.21 4.29
N LEU A 235 12.57 4.76 5.40
CA LEU A 235 14.00 4.71 5.61
C LEU A 235 14.51 3.29 5.34
N VAL A 236 15.37 3.16 4.35
CA VAL A 236 15.82 1.87 3.82
C VAL A 236 17.35 1.79 3.90
N CYS A 237 17.86 0.69 4.42
CA CYS A 237 19.29 0.37 4.38
C CYS A 237 19.58 -0.57 3.21
N ARG A 238 20.38 -0.13 2.23
CA ARG A 238 20.76 -0.97 1.10
C ARG A 238 21.72 -2.11 1.47
N GLY A 239 22.43 -1.98 2.57
CA GLY A 239 23.39 -2.98 3.01
C GLY A 239 22.74 -4.28 3.53
N CYS A 240 21.66 -4.18 4.29
CA CYS A 240 21.00 -5.34 4.90
C CYS A 240 19.51 -5.50 4.53
N GLY A 241 18.93 -4.55 3.78
CA GLY A 241 17.51 -4.57 3.41
C GLY A 241 16.56 -4.14 4.54
N TYR A 242 17.06 -3.63 5.68
CA TYR A 242 16.18 -3.05 6.71
C TYR A 242 15.36 -1.92 6.13
N SER A 243 14.07 -1.91 6.41
CA SER A 243 13.14 -0.87 5.98
C SER A 243 12.11 -0.60 7.06
N ALA A 244 11.84 0.66 7.33
CA ALA A 244 10.80 1.09 8.25
C ALA A 244 10.21 2.43 7.80
N ASN A 245 8.95 2.68 8.14
CA ASN A 245 8.37 4.01 8.07
C ASN A 245 9.12 4.95 9.03
N THR A 246 9.27 6.23 8.68
CA THR A 246 10.00 7.22 9.50
C THR A 246 9.60 7.23 10.97
N GLU A 247 8.33 6.96 11.26
CA GLU A 247 7.79 6.93 12.61
C GLU A 247 8.29 5.75 13.46
N ARG A 248 8.64 4.62 12.83
CA ARG A 248 9.11 3.38 13.48
C ARG A 248 10.60 3.12 13.26
N ALA A 249 11.19 3.81 12.31
CA ALA A 249 12.59 3.62 11.97
C ALA A 249 13.50 3.85 13.20
N ARG A 250 14.54 3.01 13.27
CA ARG A 250 15.58 3.09 14.29
C ARG A 250 16.92 3.35 13.64
N ALA A 251 17.64 4.33 14.16
CA ALA A 251 19.04 4.55 13.80
C ALA A 251 19.97 3.69 14.68
N GLY A 252 21.11 3.32 14.13
CA GLY A 252 22.22 2.73 14.87
C GLY A 252 23.11 3.80 15.49
N ARG A 253 24.07 3.40 16.31
CA ARG A 253 25.06 4.33 16.86
C ARG A 253 25.94 4.86 15.73
N GLY A 254 25.81 6.14 15.46
CA GLY A 254 26.71 6.90 14.60
C GLY A 254 27.94 7.41 15.37
N THR A 255 28.73 8.19 14.69
CA THR A 255 29.94 8.83 15.30
C THR A 255 29.52 10.17 15.91
N GLU A 256 28.89 10.34 16.94
CA GLU A 256 28.41 11.40 17.44
C GLU A 256 28.19 12.03 18.34
N ARG A 257 27.83 12.94 18.89
CA ARG A 257 28.12 14.11 18.83
C ARG A 257 27.43 15.05 19.69
N GLY A 258 26.76 15.78 19.85
CA GLY A 258 26.06 16.81 20.56
C GLY A 258 24.63 16.35 20.89
N ALA A 259 23.88 17.19 21.55
CA ALA A 259 22.49 16.93 21.90
C ALA A 259 21.63 18.17 21.64
N ASP A 260 20.42 17.91 21.12
CA ASP A 260 19.36 18.91 21.05
C ASP A 260 18.36 18.67 22.18
N VAL A 261 18.03 19.70 22.93
CA VAL A 261 17.06 19.66 24.02
C VAL A 261 15.75 20.23 23.54
N HIS A 262 14.71 19.43 23.63
CA HIS A 262 13.35 19.86 23.30
C HIS A 262 12.48 19.91 24.54
N ARG A 263 11.73 20.99 24.66
CA ARG A 263 10.63 21.13 25.61
C ARG A 263 9.42 20.43 25.02
N VAL A 264 8.80 19.56 25.80
CA VAL A 264 7.56 18.88 25.41
C VAL A 264 6.47 19.31 26.37
N VAL A 265 5.41 19.89 25.83
CA VAL A 265 4.21 20.27 26.56
C VAL A 265 3.08 19.35 26.13
N VAL A 266 2.44 18.70 27.08
CA VAL A 266 1.25 17.89 26.88
C VAL A 266 0.03 18.77 27.12
N ARG A 267 -0.84 18.90 26.11
CA ARG A 267 -2.10 19.64 26.21
C ARG A 267 -3.28 18.70 26.17
N GLY A 268 -4.15 18.83 27.16
CA GLY A 268 -5.41 18.11 27.24
C GLY A 268 -6.57 18.80 26.53
N ALA A 269 -7.78 18.38 26.84
CA ALA A 269 -9.01 19.00 26.37
C ALA A 269 -9.04 20.51 26.78
N GLU A 270 -9.60 21.36 25.91
CA GLU A 270 -9.66 22.82 26.09
C GLU A 270 -8.28 23.51 26.09
N ASP A 271 -7.25 22.89 25.47
CA ASP A 271 -5.90 23.44 25.33
C ASP A 271 -5.16 23.70 26.67
N ARG A 272 -5.59 23.08 27.76
CA ARG A 272 -4.92 23.19 29.06
C ARG A 272 -3.62 22.38 29.08
N MET A 273 -2.56 22.96 29.63
CA MET A 273 -1.31 22.25 29.88
C MET A 273 -1.52 21.21 30.98
N VAL A 274 -1.24 19.95 30.66
CA VAL A 274 -1.39 18.80 31.58
C VAL A 274 -0.05 18.39 32.17
N SER A 275 1.03 18.44 31.36
CA SER A 275 2.37 18.04 31.79
C SER A 275 3.42 18.71 30.94
N GLU A 276 4.62 18.87 31.50
CA GLU A 276 5.80 19.35 30.81
C GLU A 276 7.01 18.50 31.17
N PHE A 277 7.85 18.18 30.18
CA PHE A 277 9.11 17.49 30.37
C PHE A 277 10.13 17.83 29.29
N ARG A 278 11.34 17.31 29.40
CA ARG A 278 12.42 17.50 28.42
C ARG A 278 12.72 16.21 27.67
N VAL A 279 13.01 16.34 26.39
CA VAL A 279 13.52 15.25 25.56
C VAL A 279 14.87 15.69 24.99
N VAL A 280 15.89 14.90 25.27
CA VAL A 280 17.24 15.10 24.75
C VAL A 280 17.46 14.08 23.65
N VAL A 281 17.74 14.56 22.44
CA VAL A 281 17.97 13.73 21.24
C VAL A 281 19.33 14.08 20.63
N PRO A 282 19.90 13.22 19.76
CA PRO A 282 21.14 13.53 19.07
C PRO A 282 21.03 14.85 18.28
N ALA A 283 22.12 15.61 18.22
CA ALA A 283 22.15 16.90 17.54
C ALA A 283 21.67 16.79 16.07
N GLY A 284 20.81 17.71 15.67
CA GLY A 284 20.19 17.73 14.35
C GLY A 284 18.98 16.81 14.18
N HIS A 285 18.59 16.06 15.22
CA HIS A 285 17.39 15.20 15.18
C HIS A 285 16.19 15.85 15.87
N ARG A 286 15.00 15.37 15.53
CA ARG A 286 13.75 15.76 16.18
C ARG A 286 13.24 14.63 17.07
N PRO A 287 12.62 14.94 18.22
CA PRO A 287 11.92 13.95 19.01
C PRO A 287 10.81 13.25 18.19
N ASN A 288 10.62 11.95 18.47
CA ASN A 288 9.57 11.18 17.85
C ASN A 288 8.31 11.16 18.75
N PRO A 289 7.22 11.86 18.37
CA PRO A 289 6.01 11.95 19.20
C PRO A 289 5.38 10.61 19.52
N LEU A 290 5.41 9.64 18.57
CA LEU A 290 4.81 8.32 18.76
C LEU A 290 5.60 7.47 19.75
N LYS A 291 6.93 7.46 19.66
CA LYS A 291 7.78 6.76 20.63
C LYS A 291 7.64 7.35 22.02
N ILE A 292 7.51 8.66 22.14
CA ILE A 292 7.28 9.37 23.40
C ILE A 292 5.91 8.98 23.98
N LYS A 293 4.84 9.04 23.19
CA LYS A 293 3.48 8.67 23.62
C LYS A 293 3.38 7.21 24.07
N ALA A 294 4.20 6.32 23.52
CA ALA A 294 4.19 4.90 23.90
C ALA A 294 4.63 4.63 25.34
N VAL A 295 5.42 5.52 25.94
CA VAL A 295 5.98 5.34 27.31
C VAL A 295 5.49 6.39 28.30
N TRP A 296 5.04 7.53 27.81
CA TRP A 296 4.47 8.57 28.65
C TRP A 296 2.94 8.41 28.67
N PRO A 297 2.30 8.39 29.83
CA PRO A 297 0.86 8.21 29.94
C PRO A 297 0.11 9.47 29.47
N VAL A 298 0.08 9.67 28.15
CA VAL A 298 -0.65 10.74 27.48
C VAL A 298 -2.00 10.19 27.06
N ALA A 299 -3.09 10.84 27.42
CA ALA A 299 -4.43 10.43 26.98
C ALA A 299 -4.58 10.57 25.46
N VAL A 300 -5.48 9.78 24.86
CA VAL A 300 -5.68 9.74 23.40
C VAL A 300 -5.98 11.12 22.78
N HIS A 301 -6.60 12.00 23.58
CA HIS A 301 -7.00 13.35 23.13
C HIS A 301 -5.96 14.44 23.43
N GLU A 302 -4.82 14.09 24.04
CA GLU A 302 -3.78 15.05 24.39
C GLU A 302 -2.81 15.28 23.23
N ASN A 303 -2.46 16.52 22.99
CA ASN A 303 -1.50 16.93 21.95
C ASN A 303 -0.12 17.14 22.58
N LEU A 304 0.93 16.79 21.83
CA LEU A 304 2.31 17.10 22.17
C LEU A 304 2.77 18.34 21.41
N GLU A 305 3.15 19.37 22.13
CA GLU A 305 3.82 20.54 21.58
C GLU A 305 5.32 20.42 21.83
N LEU A 306 6.12 20.47 20.75
CA LEU A 306 7.56 20.29 20.78
C LEU A 306 8.25 21.60 20.43
N THR A 307 9.07 22.12 21.35
CA THR A 307 9.83 23.35 21.14
C THR A 307 11.32 23.06 21.37
N LEU A 308 12.17 23.39 20.41
CA LEU A 308 13.63 23.32 20.59
C LEU A 308 14.05 24.38 21.61
N VAL A 309 14.74 23.96 22.66
CA VAL A 309 15.25 24.83 23.73
C VAL A 309 16.69 25.26 23.46
N GLY A 310 17.52 24.34 22.96
CA GLY A 310 18.93 24.59 22.65
C GLY A 310 19.60 23.41 21.95
N GLN A 311 20.74 23.70 21.35
CA GLN A 311 21.64 22.76 20.68
C GLN A 311 22.98 22.81 21.39
N PHE A 312 23.53 21.65 21.75
CA PHE A 312 24.72 21.53 22.58
C PHE A 312 25.74 20.59 21.95
N GLY A 313 26.99 21.03 21.88
CA GLY A 313 28.12 20.18 21.49
C GLY A 313 28.50 19.20 22.61
N ALA A 314 29.36 18.22 22.29
CA ALA A 314 29.81 17.23 23.27
C ALA A 314 30.55 17.84 24.49
N ASP A 315 31.15 19.00 24.32
CA ASP A 315 31.92 19.69 25.38
C ASP A 315 31.04 20.70 26.20
N GLU A 316 29.76 20.83 25.91
CA GLU A 316 28.88 21.86 26.50
C GLU A 316 27.98 21.32 27.62
N ALA A 317 28.47 20.38 28.42
CA ALA A 317 27.71 19.72 29.49
C ALA A 317 27.08 20.69 30.51
N ALA A 318 27.73 21.80 30.84
CA ALA A 318 27.22 22.81 31.76
C ALA A 318 26.03 23.59 31.18
N ALA A 319 26.10 23.96 29.91
CA ALA A 319 25.01 24.64 29.20
C ALA A 319 23.81 23.71 28.99
N LEU A 320 24.04 22.44 28.69
CA LEU A 320 23.01 21.40 28.63
C LEU A 320 22.31 21.24 29.99
N SER A 321 23.07 21.18 31.08
CA SER A 321 22.54 21.13 32.45
C SER A 321 21.60 22.29 32.73
N GLN A 322 22.00 23.51 32.36
CA GLN A 322 21.18 24.69 32.54
C GLN A 322 19.91 24.67 31.68
N ALA A 323 20.00 24.23 30.43
CA ALA A 323 18.85 24.14 29.53
C ALA A 323 17.82 23.10 29.98
N VAL A 324 18.28 21.98 30.58
CA VAL A 324 17.39 20.95 31.14
C VAL A 324 16.72 21.45 32.43
N THR A 325 17.44 22.21 33.25
CA THR A 325 16.94 22.71 34.55
C THR A 325 16.11 24.00 34.45
N SER A 326 16.31 24.82 33.44
CA SER A 326 15.64 26.13 33.27
C SER A 326 14.12 26.06 33.10
N ALA A 327 13.54 24.87 33.07
CA ALA A 327 12.11 24.63 33.07
C ALA A 327 11.42 24.82 34.42
N SER A 328 12.17 24.99 35.49
CA SER A 328 11.61 25.22 36.85
C SER A 328 11.32 26.70 37.12
N GLY A 329 10.93 27.47 36.09
CA GLY A 329 10.38 28.82 36.27
C GLY A 329 9.08 28.72 37.05
N SER A 330 9.06 29.38 38.17
CA SER A 330 7.99 29.53 39.14
C SER A 330 6.64 29.96 38.55
N ASP A 331 5.90 29.02 37.96
CA ASP A 331 4.46 29.17 37.78
C ASP A 331 3.75 28.43 38.94
N SER A 332 3.80 29.08 40.13
CA SER A 332 3.08 28.69 41.32
C SER A 332 1.56 28.84 41.23
N ASP A 333 1.03 29.20 40.06
CA ASP A 333 -0.41 29.43 39.86
C ASP A 333 -1.15 28.27 39.19
N LEU A 334 -0.47 27.19 38.80
CA LEU A 334 -1.12 25.98 38.28
C LEU A 334 -1.00 24.87 39.32
N GLY A 335 -2.01 24.73 40.17
CA GLY A 335 -2.12 23.83 41.30
C GLY A 335 -1.95 22.33 41.03
N TYR A 336 -0.86 21.91 40.43
CA TYR A 336 -0.42 20.53 40.29
C TYR A 336 0.95 20.36 40.96
N GLU A 337 0.92 20.01 42.25
CA GLU A 337 2.08 19.47 42.93
C GLU A 337 2.44 18.11 42.31
N THR A 338 3.57 18.04 41.59
CA THR A 338 4.22 16.76 41.33
C THR A 338 4.83 16.29 42.65
N GLU A 339 4.42 15.11 43.15
CA GLU A 339 4.82 14.54 44.44
C GLU A 339 6.33 14.41 44.70
N SER A 340 7.21 14.85 43.83
CA SER A 340 8.66 14.73 44.01
C SER A 340 9.51 15.78 43.31
N GLY A 341 9.13 16.96 43.01
CA GLY A 341 10.07 18.04 42.56
C GLY A 341 11.16 17.67 41.52
N ALA A 342 11.18 16.45 41.00
CA ALA A 342 12.21 15.96 40.10
C ALA A 342 11.82 16.23 38.64
N ILE A 343 12.73 16.83 37.91
CA ILE A 343 12.60 17.07 36.48
C ILE A 343 12.53 15.70 35.80
N LYS A 344 11.48 15.49 35.03
CA LYS A 344 11.35 14.29 34.20
C LYS A 344 12.00 14.55 32.83
N CYS A 345 12.90 13.67 32.41
CA CYS A 345 13.63 13.80 31.16
C CYS A 345 13.70 12.46 30.43
N LEU A 346 13.43 12.49 29.12
CA LEU A 346 13.69 11.37 28.23
C LEU A 346 15.02 11.66 27.51
N VAL A 347 15.99 10.74 27.59
CA VAL A 347 17.28 10.89 26.94
C VAL A 347 17.45 9.77 25.91
N ASP A 348 17.77 10.15 24.68
CA ASP A 348 18.03 9.20 23.61
C ASP A 348 19.33 8.42 23.86
N MET A 349 19.33 7.12 23.58
CA MET A 349 20.48 6.25 23.75
C MET A 349 21.66 6.59 22.84
N LEU A 350 21.41 7.35 21.78
CA LEU A 350 22.46 7.78 20.82
C LEU A 350 23.11 9.10 21.21
N VAL A 351 22.62 9.79 22.24
CA VAL A 351 23.30 10.95 22.81
C VAL A 351 24.60 10.51 23.47
N ASP A 352 25.63 11.33 23.35
CA ASP A 352 26.94 11.08 23.96
C ASP A 352 26.82 10.72 25.44
N ASN A 353 27.58 9.71 25.91
CA ASN A 353 27.46 9.20 27.26
C ASN A 353 27.75 10.26 28.33
N GLN A 354 28.70 11.17 28.09
CA GLN A 354 29.01 12.23 29.04
C GLN A 354 27.86 13.22 29.20
N LEU A 355 27.16 13.56 28.10
CA LEU A 355 25.96 14.39 28.11
C LEU A 355 24.81 13.66 28.79
N ALA A 356 24.62 12.38 28.51
CA ALA A 356 23.59 11.56 29.16
C ALA A 356 23.79 11.45 30.68
N ASP A 357 25.05 11.28 31.14
CA ASP A 357 25.39 11.22 32.57
C ASP A 357 25.16 12.59 33.24
N THR A 358 25.44 13.69 32.54
CA THR A 358 25.16 15.04 33.04
C THR A 358 23.66 15.21 33.29
N VAL A 359 22.81 14.76 32.38
CA VAL A 359 21.34 14.86 32.53
C VAL A 359 20.84 13.92 33.64
N ARG A 360 21.41 12.72 33.80
CA ARG A 360 21.07 11.79 34.89
C ARG A 360 21.33 12.38 36.28
N ALA A 361 22.35 13.22 36.41
CA ALA A 361 22.69 13.88 37.67
C ALA A 361 21.64 14.93 38.11
N ILE A 362 20.77 15.38 37.18
CA ILE A 362 19.82 16.47 37.42
C ILE A 362 18.43 15.98 37.87
N GLY A 363 18.01 14.80 37.40
CA GLY A 363 16.65 14.34 37.68
C GLY A 363 16.36 12.90 37.27
N THR A 364 15.09 12.53 37.25
CA THR A 364 14.63 11.21 36.80
C THR A 364 14.75 11.11 35.28
N VAL A 365 15.64 10.23 34.80
CA VAL A 365 15.93 10.03 33.38
C VAL A 365 15.46 8.67 32.91
N GLN A 366 14.74 8.64 31.81
CA GLN A 366 14.41 7.41 31.09
C GLN A 366 15.20 7.36 29.78
N LEU A 367 16.06 6.35 29.64
CA LEU A 367 16.80 6.11 28.41
C LEU A 367 15.93 5.35 27.41
N GLY A 368 16.04 5.70 26.13
CA GLY A 368 15.31 5.04 25.06
C GLY A 368 15.69 5.57 23.68
N ASP A 369 14.99 5.11 22.67
CA ASP A 369 15.08 5.58 21.28
C ASP A 369 13.96 6.61 21.06
N TRP A 370 14.27 7.89 21.25
CA TRP A 370 13.27 8.97 21.27
C TRP A 370 13.28 9.86 20.04
N HIS A 371 14.26 9.74 19.16
CA HIS A 371 14.37 10.58 17.97
C HIS A 371 13.67 9.98 16.75
N LEU A 372 13.38 10.84 15.79
CA LEU A 372 13.03 10.45 14.42
C LEU A 372 14.30 10.14 13.66
N ALA A 373 14.45 8.90 13.22
CA ALA A 373 15.53 8.53 12.32
C ALA A 373 15.40 9.27 10.98
N GLN A 374 16.50 9.55 10.32
CA GLN A 374 16.56 10.29 9.06
C GLN A 374 17.55 9.69 8.07
N ALA A 375 17.47 10.16 6.81
CA ALA A 375 18.44 9.76 5.80
C ALA A 375 19.85 10.19 6.21
N GLY A 376 20.82 9.30 6.03
CA GLY A 376 22.20 9.49 6.45
C GLY A 376 22.53 8.87 7.80
N ASP A 377 21.56 8.51 8.62
CA ASP A 377 21.79 7.81 9.88
C ASP A 377 22.36 6.41 9.64
N ALA A 378 23.17 5.93 10.60
CA ALA A 378 23.63 4.55 10.60
C ALA A 378 22.45 3.58 10.75
N CYS A 379 22.55 2.42 10.11
CA CYS A 379 21.51 1.39 10.22
C CYS A 379 21.55 0.70 11.60
N SER A 380 20.41 0.55 12.24
CA SER A 380 20.30 -0.15 13.54
C SER A 380 20.43 -1.68 13.43
N LYS A 381 20.40 -2.26 12.22
CA LYS A 381 20.45 -3.71 11.98
C LYS A 381 21.80 -4.19 11.46
N CYS A 382 22.61 -3.31 10.87
CA CYS A 382 23.95 -3.64 10.42
C CYS A 382 24.91 -2.47 10.69
N GLU A 383 26.17 -2.77 11.00
CA GLU A 383 27.15 -1.77 11.45
C GLU A 383 27.67 -0.87 10.32
N SER A 384 27.51 -1.27 9.06
CA SER A 384 28.17 -0.63 7.90
C SER A 384 27.21 0.12 6.97
N GLY A 385 25.90 -0.03 7.14
CA GLY A 385 24.89 0.57 6.27
C GLY A 385 24.39 1.91 6.79
N THR A 386 24.00 2.78 5.86
CA THR A 386 23.29 4.03 6.14
C THR A 386 21.84 3.96 5.66
N LEU A 387 20.97 4.73 6.30
CA LEU A 387 19.55 4.84 5.93
C LEU A 387 19.38 5.83 4.78
N GLU A 388 18.61 5.46 3.79
CA GLU A 388 18.21 6.32 2.67
C GLU A 388 16.69 6.55 2.70
N ALA A 389 16.26 7.77 2.44
CA ALA A 389 14.83 8.09 2.35
C ALA A 389 14.29 7.76 0.96
N GLN A 390 13.17 7.05 0.90
CA GLN A 390 12.45 6.72 -0.32
C GLN A 390 10.97 7.05 -0.15
N GLN A 391 10.40 7.80 -1.10
CA GLN A 391 8.95 8.01 -1.16
C GLN A 391 8.26 6.73 -1.63
N ALA A 392 7.12 6.41 -1.04
CA ALA A 392 6.42 5.17 -1.32
C ALA A 392 4.90 5.31 -1.14
N ILE A 393 4.16 4.41 -1.81
CA ILE A 393 2.71 4.30 -1.74
C ILE A 393 2.37 3.04 -0.96
N GLU A 394 1.76 3.17 0.21
CA GLU A 394 1.23 2.03 0.98
C GLU A 394 0.12 1.33 0.20
N VAL A 395 0.27 0.03 -0.05
CA VAL A 395 -0.69 -0.81 -0.78
C VAL A 395 -1.26 -1.96 0.05
N GLY A 396 -0.61 -2.28 1.17
CA GLY A 396 -1.06 -3.31 2.09
C GLY A 396 -0.49 -3.11 3.48
N HIS A 397 -1.22 -3.55 4.49
CA HIS A 397 -0.84 -3.42 5.89
C HIS A 397 -1.28 -4.67 6.66
N ILE A 398 -0.42 -5.17 7.52
CA ILE A 398 -0.68 -6.33 8.38
C ILE A 398 -0.42 -5.99 9.84
N PHE A 399 -1.34 -6.43 10.72
CA PHE A 399 -1.32 -6.11 12.13
C PHE A 399 -1.47 -7.37 12.99
N HIS A 400 -0.68 -7.46 14.04
CA HIS A 400 -0.91 -8.38 15.15
C HIS A 400 -1.65 -7.62 16.26
N LEU A 401 -2.93 -7.88 16.42
CA LEU A 401 -3.84 -7.11 17.30
C LEU A 401 -3.82 -7.57 18.76
N GLY A 402 -3.32 -8.79 19.03
CA GLY A 402 -3.43 -9.40 20.34
C GLY A 402 -4.88 -9.65 20.73
N ASP A 403 -5.23 -9.38 21.98
CA ASP A 403 -6.57 -9.55 22.54
C ASP A 403 -7.41 -8.25 22.59
N LYS A 404 -6.94 -7.17 21.98
CA LYS A 404 -7.59 -5.84 22.05
C LYS A 404 -9.09 -5.88 21.78
N TYR A 405 -9.48 -6.49 20.65
CA TYR A 405 -10.89 -6.55 20.24
C TYR A 405 -11.66 -7.70 20.90
N SER A 406 -11.02 -8.85 21.04
CA SER A 406 -11.64 -10.01 21.73
C SER A 406 -11.97 -9.69 23.18
N LYS A 407 -11.10 -8.95 23.89
CA LYS A 407 -11.32 -8.49 25.26
C LYS A 407 -12.45 -7.46 25.33
N ALA A 408 -12.42 -6.44 24.48
CA ALA A 408 -13.44 -5.39 24.46
C ALA A 408 -14.85 -5.93 24.13
N LEU A 409 -14.93 -6.96 23.28
CA LEU A 409 -16.17 -7.58 22.84
C LEU A 409 -16.49 -8.92 23.54
N ASP A 410 -15.69 -9.32 24.54
CA ASP A 410 -15.84 -10.54 25.33
C ASP A 410 -15.89 -11.81 24.45
N LEU A 411 -14.95 -11.94 23.49
CA LEU A 411 -14.73 -13.15 22.73
C LEU A 411 -13.72 -14.04 23.43
N THR A 412 -14.21 -15.10 24.08
CA THR A 412 -13.39 -16.08 24.81
C THR A 412 -13.63 -17.49 24.32
N VAL A 413 -12.63 -18.35 24.46
CA VAL A 413 -12.72 -19.80 24.27
C VAL A 413 -12.27 -20.53 25.50
N LEU A 414 -12.82 -21.74 25.69
CA LEU A 414 -12.35 -22.66 26.74
C LEU A 414 -11.14 -23.42 26.20
N ASN A 415 -9.97 -23.20 26.79
CA ASN A 415 -8.75 -23.93 26.52
C ASN A 415 -8.30 -24.64 27.81
N GLN A 416 -8.27 -25.97 27.80
CA GLN A 416 -7.88 -26.80 28.97
C GLN A 416 -8.61 -26.42 30.28
N GLY A 417 -9.89 -26.08 30.19
CA GLY A 417 -10.72 -25.70 31.35
C GLY A 417 -10.60 -24.24 31.80
N GLN A 418 -9.70 -23.46 31.19
CA GLN A 418 -9.58 -22.02 31.44
C GLN A 418 -10.17 -21.19 30.31
N ARG A 419 -10.83 -20.09 30.64
CA ARG A 419 -11.26 -19.11 29.65
C ARG A 419 -10.08 -18.21 29.29
N SER A 420 -9.80 -18.10 27.97
CA SER A 420 -8.82 -17.15 27.44
C SER A 420 -9.43 -16.31 26.32
N TYR A 421 -8.99 -15.06 26.22
CA TYR A 421 -9.35 -14.21 25.08
C TYR A 421 -8.62 -14.68 23.83
N VAL A 422 -9.34 -14.69 22.72
CA VAL A 422 -8.81 -15.08 21.41
C VAL A 422 -7.82 -14.04 20.91
N GLN A 423 -6.68 -14.47 20.39
CA GLN A 423 -5.70 -13.59 19.79
C GLN A 423 -6.08 -13.30 18.35
N MET A 424 -5.95 -12.04 17.91
CA MET A 424 -6.44 -11.60 16.61
C MET A 424 -5.35 -10.96 15.78
N GLY A 425 -5.49 -11.06 14.46
CA GLY A 425 -4.74 -10.31 13.47
C GLY A 425 -5.67 -9.64 12.47
N CYS A 426 -5.22 -8.53 11.87
CA CYS A 426 -5.91 -7.82 10.80
C CYS A 426 -4.95 -7.58 9.64
N TYR A 427 -5.42 -7.82 8.40
CA TYR A 427 -4.57 -7.83 7.22
C TYR A 427 -5.29 -7.19 6.04
N GLY A 428 -4.92 -5.95 5.70
CA GLY A 428 -5.53 -5.12 4.66
C GLY A 428 -4.73 -5.05 3.36
N ILE A 429 -5.40 -5.07 2.21
CA ILE A 429 -4.84 -4.73 0.89
C ILE A 429 -5.79 -3.78 0.18
N GLY A 430 -5.28 -2.62 -0.23
CA GLY A 430 -6.03 -1.63 -0.99
C GLY A 430 -6.14 -1.99 -2.47
N ILE A 431 -7.14 -2.78 -2.86
CA ILE A 431 -7.28 -3.31 -4.23
C ILE A 431 -7.36 -2.19 -5.28
N SER A 432 -8.21 -1.19 -5.06
CA SER A 432 -8.34 -0.05 -5.98
C SER A 432 -7.12 0.89 -5.93
N ARG A 433 -6.43 0.96 -4.78
CA ARG A 433 -5.19 1.70 -4.64
C ARG A 433 -4.06 1.04 -5.45
N ILE A 434 -3.95 -0.30 -5.44
CA ILE A 434 -2.98 -1.04 -6.26
C ILE A 434 -3.16 -0.75 -7.75
N LEU A 435 -4.39 -0.63 -8.25
CA LEU A 435 -4.61 -0.28 -9.66
C LEU A 435 -3.86 1.00 -10.03
N GLN A 436 -4.04 2.07 -9.28
CA GLN A 436 -3.38 3.34 -9.59
C GLN A 436 -1.88 3.32 -9.24
N ALA A 437 -1.49 2.72 -8.13
CA ALA A 437 -0.09 2.62 -7.72
C ALA A 437 0.74 1.80 -8.74
N ALA A 438 0.20 0.72 -9.30
CA ALA A 438 0.85 -0.04 -10.36
C ALA A 438 1.01 0.79 -11.65
N ALA A 439 -0.02 1.54 -12.03
CA ALA A 439 0.08 2.46 -13.17
C ALA A 439 1.12 3.55 -12.92
N GLU A 440 1.21 4.11 -11.71
CA GLU A 440 2.19 5.10 -11.30
C GLU A 440 3.62 4.58 -11.43
N CYS A 441 3.91 3.44 -10.80
CA CYS A 441 5.25 2.84 -10.81
C CYS A 441 5.72 2.38 -12.19
N SER A 442 4.79 2.11 -13.11
CA SER A 442 5.11 1.57 -14.43
C SER A 442 5.13 2.61 -15.55
N ASN A 443 4.81 3.88 -15.28
CA ASN A 443 4.55 4.89 -16.29
C ASN A 443 5.69 5.89 -16.45
N ALA A 444 6.85 5.42 -16.88
CA ALA A 444 8.05 6.25 -16.99
C ALA A 444 8.22 7.02 -18.32
N ASP A 445 7.50 6.67 -19.41
CA ASP A 445 7.78 7.22 -20.74
C ASP A 445 6.86 8.38 -21.20
N GLY A 446 5.84 8.71 -20.43
CA GLY A 446 4.91 9.81 -20.76
C GLY A 446 3.95 9.55 -21.92
N ARG A 447 4.10 8.46 -22.70
CA ARG A 447 3.27 8.17 -23.89
C ARG A 447 1.91 7.57 -23.52
N GLY A 448 1.82 6.83 -22.41
CA GLY A 448 0.62 6.16 -21.97
C GLY A 448 0.87 5.27 -20.77
N LEU A 449 -0.13 4.46 -20.42
CA LEU A 449 -0.01 3.49 -19.34
C LEU A 449 0.89 2.31 -19.77
N ARG A 450 1.45 1.64 -18.76
CA ARG A 450 2.20 0.38 -18.94
C ARG A 450 1.79 -0.54 -17.78
N TRP A 451 1.10 -1.62 -18.12
CA TRP A 451 0.63 -2.56 -17.09
C TRP A 451 1.60 -3.73 -16.94
N PRO A 452 1.88 -4.15 -15.71
CA PRO A 452 2.40 -5.50 -15.47
C PRO A 452 1.48 -6.54 -16.14
N VAL A 453 2.06 -7.53 -16.79
CA VAL A 453 1.31 -8.50 -17.60
C VAL A 453 0.22 -9.21 -16.82
N ALA A 454 0.50 -9.54 -15.55
CA ALA A 454 -0.43 -10.26 -14.68
C ALA A 454 -1.75 -9.51 -14.42
N ILE A 455 -1.73 -8.18 -14.41
CA ILE A 455 -2.88 -7.33 -14.07
C ILE A 455 -3.36 -6.48 -15.24
N ALA A 456 -2.68 -6.49 -16.39
CA ALA A 456 -3.10 -5.75 -17.58
C ALA A 456 -4.54 -6.10 -17.96
N PRO A 457 -5.38 -5.12 -18.37
CA PRO A 457 -6.80 -5.39 -18.72
C PRO A 457 -6.91 -6.40 -19.86
N TYR A 458 -6.02 -6.30 -20.84
CA TYR A 458 -5.77 -7.27 -21.90
C TYR A 458 -4.28 -7.51 -22.02
N LEU A 459 -3.88 -8.73 -22.35
CA LEU A 459 -2.48 -9.03 -22.66
C LEU A 459 -2.09 -8.51 -24.05
N ALA A 460 -2.98 -8.71 -25.02
CA ALA A 460 -2.70 -8.36 -26.40
C ALA A 460 -3.86 -7.62 -27.08
N THR A 461 -3.53 -6.68 -27.96
CA THR A 461 -4.45 -6.08 -28.91
C THR A 461 -4.01 -6.39 -30.34
N ILE A 462 -4.96 -6.71 -31.20
CA ILE A 462 -4.75 -6.84 -32.64
C ILE A 462 -5.29 -5.58 -33.31
N VAL A 463 -4.45 -4.92 -34.12
CA VAL A 463 -4.80 -3.70 -34.87
C VAL A 463 -4.75 -3.98 -36.35
N PRO A 464 -5.87 -4.38 -36.98
CA PRO A 464 -5.91 -4.61 -38.42
C PRO A 464 -5.97 -3.27 -39.18
N LEU A 465 -4.92 -2.95 -39.95
CA LEU A 465 -4.83 -1.73 -40.75
C LEU A 465 -5.02 -2.02 -42.25
N ASP A 466 -5.06 -3.27 -42.63
CA ASP A 466 -5.08 -3.72 -44.00
C ASP A 466 -6.39 -4.31 -44.50
N GLY A 467 -7.42 -4.38 -43.62
CA GLY A 467 -8.69 -5.01 -43.90
C GLY A 467 -8.61 -6.54 -44.07
N SER A 468 -7.63 -7.17 -43.38
CA SER A 468 -7.40 -8.62 -43.45
C SER A 468 -8.58 -9.41 -42.86
N ASP A 469 -8.96 -10.50 -43.51
CA ASP A 469 -9.91 -11.51 -43.06
C ASP A 469 -9.29 -12.52 -42.06
N ARG A 470 -7.95 -12.54 -41.89
CA ARG A 470 -7.19 -13.42 -41.01
C ARG A 470 -7.16 -12.97 -39.55
N VAL A 471 -7.91 -11.93 -39.17
CA VAL A 471 -7.94 -11.40 -37.77
C VAL A 471 -8.44 -12.47 -36.79
N ALA A 472 -9.47 -13.25 -37.17
CA ALA A 472 -10.02 -14.31 -36.33
C ALA A 472 -9.01 -15.44 -36.09
N GLU A 473 -8.19 -15.79 -37.07
CA GLU A 473 -7.11 -16.77 -36.94
C GLU A 473 -6.05 -16.31 -35.93
N LEU A 474 -5.58 -15.07 -36.06
CA LEU A 474 -4.62 -14.47 -35.12
C LEU A 474 -5.19 -14.34 -33.71
N PHE A 475 -6.45 -13.96 -33.59
CA PHE A 475 -7.15 -13.90 -32.30
C PHE A 475 -7.15 -15.27 -31.61
N ALA A 476 -7.54 -16.34 -32.34
CA ALA A 476 -7.56 -17.68 -31.80
C ALA A 476 -6.14 -18.16 -31.42
N MET A 477 -5.15 -17.87 -32.27
CA MET A 477 -3.74 -18.21 -32.01
C MET A 477 -3.22 -17.56 -30.72
N LEU A 478 -3.45 -16.26 -30.52
CA LEU A 478 -3.04 -15.54 -29.31
C LEU A 478 -3.82 -16.02 -28.08
N ALA A 479 -5.12 -16.33 -28.20
CA ALA A 479 -5.95 -16.81 -27.11
C ALA A 479 -5.54 -18.23 -26.66
N ASP A 480 -5.03 -19.06 -27.57
CA ASP A 480 -4.54 -20.41 -27.25
C ASP A 480 -3.07 -20.43 -26.76
N MET A 481 -2.36 -19.32 -26.93
CA MET A 481 -0.97 -19.19 -26.48
C MET A 481 -0.85 -19.44 -24.97
N ARG A 482 0.29 -20.00 -24.56
CA ARG A 482 0.63 -20.16 -23.16
C ARG A 482 1.81 -19.30 -22.78
N VAL A 483 1.64 -18.54 -21.73
CA VAL A 483 2.73 -17.81 -21.08
C VAL A 483 3.05 -18.52 -19.77
N ARG A 484 4.27 -19.05 -19.64
CA ARG A 484 4.69 -19.86 -18.48
C ARG A 484 3.71 -20.98 -18.13
N GLY A 485 3.20 -21.67 -19.14
CA GLY A 485 2.25 -22.77 -18.98
C GLY A 485 0.79 -22.36 -18.76
N VAL A 486 0.51 -21.07 -18.48
CA VAL A 486 -0.85 -20.55 -18.31
C VAL A 486 -1.41 -20.12 -19.65
N ARG A 487 -2.60 -20.60 -20.01
CA ARG A 487 -3.28 -20.20 -21.26
C ARG A 487 -3.73 -18.74 -21.15
N VAL A 488 -3.48 -17.96 -22.21
CA VAL A 488 -3.85 -16.55 -22.29
C VAL A 488 -5.37 -16.35 -22.21
N SER A 489 -6.16 -17.16 -22.91
CA SER A 489 -7.62 -17.10 -23.06
C SER A 489 -8.15 -15.94 -23.91
N GLU A 490 -9.33 -16.11 -24.48
CA GLU A 490 -10.03 -15.12 -25.31
C GLU A 490 -10.27 -13.78 -24.56
N ASP A 491 -10.53 -13.84 -23.27
CA ASP A 491 -10.74 -12.65 -22.42
C ASP A 491 -9.50 -11.77 -22.29
N ASN A 492 -8.31 -12.24 -22.66
CA ASN A 492 -7.07 -11.48 -22.57
C ASN A 492 -6.58 -10.93 -23.91
N VAL A 493 -7.32 -11.18 -24.99
CA VAL A 493 -7.04 -10.64 -26.33
C VAL A 493 -8.18 -9.74 -26.76
N VAL A 494 -7.87 -8.60 -27.35
CA VAL A 494 -8.85 -7.64 -27.87
C VAL A 494 -8.50 -7.25 -29.30
N VAL A 495 -9.50 -6.97 -30.11
CA VAL A 495 -9.33 -6.48 -31.48
C VAL A 495 -9.77 -5.03 -31.57
N ASP A 496 -8.92 -4.18 -32.10
CA ASP A 496 -9.31 -2.82 -32.47
C ASP A 496 -9.97 -2.84 -33.86
N ASP A 497 -11.28 -3.03 -33.86
CA ASP A 497 -12.14 -3.10 -35.04
C ASP A 497 -12.72 -1.73 -35.44
N ARG A 498 -12.21 -0.63 -34.88
CA ARG A 498 -12.65 0.75 -35.16
C ARG A 498 -12.04 1.29 -36.44
N ASP A 499 -12.38 0.72 -37.58
CA ASP A 499 -11.85 1.05 -38.93
C ASP A 499 -12.16 2.49 -39.37
N TYR A 500 -13.17 3.13 -38.78
CA TYR A 500 -13.49 4.54 -38.95
C TYR A 500 -12.46 5.50 -38.35
N LEU A 501 -11.53 5.02 -37.55
CA LEU A 501 -10.45 5.79 -36.94
C LEU A 501 -9.14 5.61 -37.77
N SER A 502 -8.33 6.66 -37.79
CA SER A 502 -7.02 6.59 -38.48
C SER A 502 -6.07 5.60 -37.78
N ALA A 503 -5.17 4.99 -38.55
CA ALA A 503 -4.15 4.08 -38.02
C ALA A 503 -3.33 4.69 -36.88
N GLY A 504 -2.91 5.96 -37.02
CA GLY A 504 -2.16 6.67 -35.98
C GLY A 504 -2.95 6.86 -34.70
N PHE A 505 -4.27 7.10 -34.80
CA PHE A 505 -5.12 7.20 -33.62
C PHE A 505 -5.21 5.85 -32.89
N ARG A 506 -5.46 4.76 -33.62
CA ARG A 506 -5.61 3.41 -33.05
C ARG A 506 -4.33 2.93 -32.37
N LEU A 507 -3.16 3.19 -32.96
CA LEU A 507 -1.87 2.84 -32.36
C LEU A 507 -1.55 3.69 -31.12
N ASN A 508 -1.82 5.00 -31.16
CA ASN A 508 -1.65 5.87 -29.98
C ASN A 508 -2.62 5.48 -28.86
N ASP A 509 -3.83 5.06 -29.21
CA ASP A 509 -4.82 4.62 -28.25
C ASP A 509 -4.40 3.31 -27.57
N ALA A 510 -3.85 2.34 -28.30
CA ALA A 510 -3.27 1.12 -27.73
C ALA A 510 -2.15 1.43 -26.72
N GLN A 511 -1.30 2.43 -27.01
CA GLN A 511 -0.28 2.90 -26.08
C GLN A 511 -0.89 3.59 -24.85
N LEU A 512 -1.89 4.45 -25.05
CA LEU A 512 -2.59 5.14 -23.94
C LEU A 512 -3.26 4.14 -22.99
N LEU A 513 -3.90 3.11 -23.53
CA LEU A 513 -4.51 2.01 -22.77
C LEU A 513 -3.49 1.15 -22.02
N GLY A 514 -2.24 1.14 -22.47
CA GLY A 514 -1.15 0.41 -21.83
C GLY A 514 -1.22 -1.10 -22.02
N ILE A 515 -1.78 -1.58 -23.13
CA ILE A 515 -1.83 -3.01 -23.44
C ILE A 515 -0.42 -3.51 -23.72
N PRO A 516 0.07 -4.59 -23.03
CA PRO A 516 1.45 -5.04 -23.12
C PRO A 516 1.92 -5.43 -24.53
N VAL A 517 1.04 -6.05 -25.31
CA VAL A 517 1.36 -6.53 -26.68
C VAL A 517 0.43 -5.88 -27.69
N THR A 518 0.99 -5.22 -28.69
CA THR A 518 0.22 -4.73 -29.85
C THR A 518 0.69 -5.47 -31.10
N VAL A 519 -0.21 -6.17 -31.77
CA VAL A 519 0.03 -6.89 -33.03
C VAL A 519 -0.64 -6.12 -34.15
N VAL A 520 0.17 -5.56 -35.06
CA VAL A 520 -0.31 -4.70 -36.14
C VAL A 520 -0.29 -5.46 -37.45
N LEU A 521 -1.45 -5.56 -38.11
CA LEU A 521 -1.58 -6.12 -39.45
C LEU A 521 -1.54 -4.97 -40.46
N GLY A 522 -0.37 -4.73 -41.01
CA GLY A 522 -0.15 -3.66 -41.97
C GLY A 522 0.27 -4.21 -43.34
N ARG A 523 0.91 -3.34 -44.15
CA ARG A 523 1.32 -3.69 -45.51
C ARG A 523 2.22 -4.93 -45.61
N ARG A 524 3.11 -5.16 -44.63
CA ARG A 524 4.00 -6.35 -44.60
C ARG A 524 3.22 -7.64 -44.38
N PHE A 525 2.12 -7.58 -43.64
CA PHE A 525 1.28 -8.75 -43.47
C PHE A 525 0.67 -9.23 -44.79
N LYS A 526 0.19 -8.31 -45.64
CA LYS A 526 -0.32 -8.65 -46.99
C LYS A 526 0.75 -9.23 -47.92
N LEU A 527 1.99 -8.74 -47.83
CA LEU A 527 3.05 -9.10 -48.76
C LEU A 527 3.83 -10.35 -48.35
N ALA A 528 4.05 -10.55 -47.06
CA ALA A 528 4.98 -11.53 -46.52
C ALA A 528 4.44 -12.28 -45.27
N SER A 529 3.19 -12.13 -44.91
CA SER A 529 2.62 -12.67 -43.66
C SER A 529 3.40 -12.26 -42.40
N GLU A 530 4.05 -11.07 -42.43
CA GLU A 530 4.77 -10.51 -41.27
C GLU A 530 3.91 -9.50 -40.53
N VAL A 531 3.70 -9.71 -39.24
CA VAL A 531 3.06 -8.76 -38.33
C VAL A 531 4.10 -7.87 -37.63
N GLU A 532 3.77 -6.61 -37.37
CA GLU A 532 4.57 -5.78 -36.48
C GLU A 532 4.11 -6.05 -35.06
N VAL A 533 5.03 -6.46 -34.18
CA VAL A 533 4.79 -6.69 -32.75
C VAL A 533 5.43 -5.56 -31.97
N GLN A 534 4.65 -4.88 -31.14
CA GLN A 534 5.11 -3.87 -30.20
C GLN A 534 4.91 -4.39 -28.78
N LEU A 535 5.97 -4.41 -27.97
CA LEU A 535 5.96 -4.87 -26.57
C LEU A 535 6.24 -3.69 -25.65
N ARG A 536 5.31 -3.40 -24.74
CA ARG A 536 5.38 -2.31 -23.75
C ARG A 536 5.16 -2.86 -22.33
N VAL A 537 6.09 -3.69 -21.89
CA VAL A 537 6.05 -4.35 -20.57
C VAL A 537 7.04 -3.67 -19.63
N PRO A 538 6.63 -3.28 -18.40
CA PRO A 538 7.55 -2.71 -17.41
C PRO A 538 8.71 -3.65 -17.11
N GLY A 539 9.95 -3.14 -17.15
CA GLY A 539 11.14 -3.91 -16.82
C GLY A 539 11.55 -4.99 -17.85
N LEU A 540 10.82 -5.12 -18.97
CA LEU A 540 11.19 -6.06 -20.03
C LEU A 540 12.45 -5.58 -20.74
N THR A 541 13.47 -6.42 -20.74
CA THR A 541 14.68 -6.25 -21.55
C THR A 541 14.82 -7.45 -22.48
N LEU A 542 14.98 -7.19 -23.77
CA LEU A 542 15.14 -8.24 -24.76
C LEU A 542 16.52 -8.14 -25.42
N PRO A 543 17.13 -9.28 -25.76
CA PRO A 543 18.33 -9.29 -26.61
C PRO A 543 18.00 -8.76 -28.02
N PRO A 544 19.01 -8.37 -28.81
CA PRO A 544 18.81 -7.90 -30.19
C PRO A 544 18.10 -8.90 -31.10
N GLU A 545 18.06 -10.17 -30.71
CA GLU A 545 17.37 -11.25 -31.39
C GLU A 545 16.63 -12.16 -30.43
N VAL A 546 15.39 -12.49 -30.71
CA VAL A 546 14.52 -13.41 -29.98
C VAL A 546 13.92 -14.41 -30.94
N ALA A 547 14.10 -15.71 -30.72
CA ALA A 547 13.61 -16.80 -31.58
C ALA A 547 13.95 -16.60 -33.07
N GLY A 548 15.15 -16.12 -33.39
CA GLY A 548 15.59 -15.82 -34.75
C GLY A 548 14.98 -14.56 -35.39
N VAL A 549 14.35 -13.71 -34.57
CA VAL A 549 13.73 -12.45 -35.02
C VAL A 549 14.46 -11.26 -34.42
N ALA A 550 14.90 -10.32 -35.28
CA ALA A 550 15.56 -9.10 -34.85
C ALA A 550 14.60 -8.18 -34.08
N VAL A 551 15.03 -7.73 -32.90
CA VAL A 551 14.28 -6.82 -32.01
C VAL A 551 14.95 -5.45 -32.00
N ARG A 552 14.16 -4.40 -32.14
CA ARG A 552 14.60 -3.01 -31.99
C ARG A 552 13.79 -2.37 -30.85
N GLY A 553 14.40 -1.52 -30.05
CA GLY A 553 13.66 -0.85 -28.99
C GLY A 553 14.55 -0.06 -28.04
N ASP A 554 13.89 0.51 -27.06
CA ASP A 554 14.47 1.26 -25.95
C ASP A 554 14.05 0.62 -24.61
N ALA A 555 14.31 1.29 -23.50
CA ALA A 555 13.91 0.84 -22.14
C ALA A 555 12.37 0.75 -21.95
N TYR A 556 11.58 1.25 -22.87
CA TYR A 556 10.12 1.40 -22.72
C TYR A 556 9.31 0.60 -23.73
N GLU A 557 9.84 0.37 -24.93
CA GLU A 557 9.14 -0.30 -26.02
C GLU A 557 10.10 -1.11 -26.89
N HIS A 558 9.72 -2.35 -27.18
CA HIS A 558 10.41 -3.20 -28.14
C HIS A 558 9.54 -3.45 -29.37
N LYS A 559 10.13 -3.44 -30.58
CA LYS A 559 9.45 -3.69 -31.86
C LYS A 559 10.15 -4.78 -32.65
N ALA A 560 9.35 -5.64 -33.26
CA ALA A 560 9.84 -6.68 -34.14
C ALA A 560 8.86 -6.90 -35.32
N TYR A 561 9.37 -7.37 -36.44
CA TYR A 561 8.55 -7.88 -37.55
C TYR A 561 8.64 -9.41 -37.52
N VAL A 562 7.53 -10.05 -37.26
CA VAL A 562 7.46 -11.49 -36.97
C VAL A 562 6.56 -12.16 -38.01
N HIS A 563 7.06 -13.22 -38.68
CA HIS A 563 6.19 -14.05 -39.50
C HIS A 563 5.11 -14.70 -38.64
N VAL A 564 3.88 -14.75 -39.10
CA VAL A 564 2.72 -15.20 -38.33
C VAL A 564 2.93 -16.58 -37.69
N ASP A 565 3.56 -17.51 -38.41
CA ASP A 565 3.82 -18.88 -37.88
C ASP A 565 4.79 -18.91 -36.70
N LYS A 566 5.63 -17.87 -36.56
CA LYS A 566 6.59 -17.72 -35.46
C LYS A 566 6.08 -16.80 -34.32
N LEU A 567 4.90 -16.20 -34.45
CA LEU A 567 4.40 -15.19 -33.52
C LEU A 567 4.28 -15.74 -32.08
N VAL A 568 3.72 -16.94 -31.93
CA VAL A 568 3.54 -17.56 -30.61
C VAL A 568 4.89 -17.94 -30.00
N GLU A 569 5.81 -18.48 -30.80
CA GLU A 569 7.17 -18.81 -30.35
C GLU A 569 7.92 -17.55 -29.90
N PHE A 570 7.89 -16.50 -30.72
CA PHE A 570 8.50 -15.20 -30.40
C PHE A 570 7.98 -14.63 -29.09
N LEU A 571 6.66 -14.54 -28.91
CA LEU A 571 6.05 -14.01 -27.69
C LEU A 571 6.35 -14.90 -26.48
N THR A 572 6.32 -16.22 -26.63
CA THR A 572 6.66 -17.15 -25.54
C THR A 572 8.10 -16.99 -25.09
N CYS A 573 9.05 -16.84 -26.01
CA CYS A 573 10.45 -16.58 -25.71
C CYS A 573 10.65 -15.21 -25.08
N ALA A 574 10.01 -14.16 -25.61
CA ALA A 574 10.08 -12.80 -25.07
C ALA A 574 9.60 -12.73 -23.61
N PHE A 575 8.49 -13.39 -23.29
CA PHE A 575 7.97 -13.45 -21.93
C PHE A 575 8.70 -14.46 -21.02
N GLY A 576 9.29 -15.51 -21.60
CA GLY A 576 10.07 -16.50 -20.86
C GLY A 576 11.33 -15.94 -20.22
N SER A 577 11.93 -14.91 -20.82
CA SER A 577 13.10 -14.22 -20.30
C SER A 577 12.79 -13.18 -19.19
N HIS A 578 11.53 -12.86 -18.95
CA HIS A 578 11.13 -11.83 -17.99
C HIS A 578 10.78 -12.45 -16.63
N THR A 579 11.53 -12.09 -15.59
CA THR A 579 11.41 -12.69 -14.24
C THR A 579 10.14 -12.27 -13.48
N GLN A 580 9.48 -11.18 -13.89
CA GLN A 580 8.34 -10.56 -13.20
C GLN A 580 6.95 -10.88 -13.81
N ILE A 581 6.81 -11.93 -14.63
CA ILE A 581 5.49 -12.31 -15.20
C ILE A 581 4.89 -13.47 -14.44
#